data_bc3fecd130f942f9a832653f99843f3a
#
_entry.id   bc3fecd130f942f9a832653f99843f3a
#
_cell.length_a   1.000
_cell.length_b   1.000
_cell.length_c   1.000
_cell.angle_alpha   90.00
_cell.angle_beta   90.00
_cell.angle_gamma   90.00
#
_symmetry.space_group_name_H-M   'P 1'
#
loop_
_entity.id
_entity.type
_entity.pdbx_description
1 polymer ?
#
loop_
_entity_poly.entity_id
_entity_poly.type
_entity_poly.pdbx_seq_one_letter_code
_entity_poly.pdbx_strand_id
1 'polypeptide(L)'
;MAERLASAAKATVGFVSEAGARPRNEDFVGAVFGPELPEPRRDVIAAIADGIGGAKGGRVAAETAVRGFLDGFCDLPETMEVRRAAATIVNSLNGWIYSQGRHDPELTGMGCTFTALVLRGRVAHLLHVGDTRAYRMSGGRLTCLTSDHAREREAGQSGVLTRALGVEAEVRLDYAAQPVALHDRFLLCSDGIHGFMPDEAIAEILRDRSAPEDTARALVKTALDYGSSDNCTALVLDVVRLPSADSADIGTTINQLPLRAVPVDGETVDGFVLKVLISDGRYSRLFGAVDEIDGGDVALKFPKPQVAAVATYRAAFVREAWAGARVSSPWVGRIIELPPGRQTCLYTVMPLYQGELLENRLARSPAIGLEEGRNIAIKLARAIGALHRAGIIHRDVKPDNIILEAEGALKLIDLGVVRVPGMEDFPPEDIPGTIAYMAPEMLAGEPGNEATDIYALGVTMFRAFTGEYPYGNADAVSRPRRDRAKELCALRPDLPAWLEAALARAIAPEPSDRFREVAEFAYEMESGPARARAVSSRPRTLYERYPVRFWQAIAAALALALAWSLLRH
;
A
#
# COMPACT_ATOMS: atom_id res chain seq x y z
N MET A 1 14.46 -10.45 9.36
CA MET A 1 15.42 -9.32 9.46
C MET A 1 15.79 -8.78 8.07
N ALA A 2 16.17 -9.59 7.10
CA ALA A 2 16.47 -9.14 5.72
C ALA A 2 15.25 -8.52 5.01
N GLU A 3 14.04 -9.04 5.16
CA GLU A 3 12.81 -8.46 4.60
C GLU A 3 12.42 -7.11 5.24
N ARG A 4 12.67 -6.92 6.54
CA ARG A 4 12.45 -5.61 7.21
C ARG A 4 13.40 -4.54 6.71
N LEU A 5 14.66 -4.89 6.40
CA LEU A 5 15.64 -3.97 5.80
C LEU A 5 15.32 -3.62 4.34
N ALA A 6 14.64 -4.51 3.61
CA ALA A 6 14.19 -4.24 2.24
C ALA A 6 13.03 -3.24 2.16
N SER A 7 12.29 -3.04 3.26
CA SER A 7 11.10 -2.18 3.32
C SER A 7 11.37 -0.76 3.85
N ALA A 8 12.61 -0.38 4.18
CA ALA A 8 12.95 0.94 4.68
C ALA A 8 13.44 1.89 3.57
N ALA A 9 13.12 3.18 3.69
CA ALA A 9 13.77 4.22 2.89
C ALA A 9 15.28 4.22 3.19
N LYS A 10 16.10 4.45 2.16
CA LYS A 10 17.55 4.64 2.34
C LYS A 10 17.96 5.99 1.79
N ALA A 11 18.63 6.77 2.62
CA ALA A 11 19.22 8.02 2.21
C ALA A 11 20.72 8.05 2.54
N THR A 12 21.45 8.89 1.85
CA THR A 12 22.79 9.33 2.24
C THR A 12 22.72 10.78 2.69
N VAL A 13 23.44 11.12 3.74
CA VAL A 13 23.43 12.45 4.35
C VAL A 13 24.85 12.93 4.50
N GLY A 14 25.07 14.22 4.26
CA GLY A 14 26.30 14.91 4.54
C GLY A 14 26.01 16.33 5.00
N PHE A 15 26.80 16.85 5.92
CA PHE A 15 26.62 18.20 6.43
C PHE A 15 27.96 18.86 6.75
N VAL A 16 27.96 20.19 6.68
CA VAL A 16 29.07 21.05 7.07
C VAL A 16 28.50 22.24 7.82
N SER A 17 29.16 22.64 8.90
CA SER A 17 28.79 23.80 9.71
C SER A 17 30.05 24.56 10.10
N GLU A 18 30.15 25.80 9.69
CA GLU A 18 31.32 26.68 9.92
C GLU A 18 30.92 28.00 10.59
N ALA A 19 31.80 28.52 11.44
CA ALA A 19 31.54 29.78 12.15
C ALA A 19 31.54 31.01 11.21
N GLY A 20 32.11 30.86 10.01
CA GLY A 20 32.31 32.00 9.09
C GLY A 20 33.12 33.13 9.73
N ALA A 21 32.63 34.37 9.59
CA ALA A 21 33.25 35.54 10.20
C ALA A 21 32.88 35.77 11.68
N ARG A 22 31.96 35.00 12.24
CA ARG A 22 31.53 35.08 13.62
C ARG A 22 32.56 34.48 14.59
N PRO A 23 32.71 35.01 15.80
CA PRO A 23 33.63 34.46 16.79
C PRO A 23 33.26 33.09 17.33
N ARG A 24 32.00 32.69 17.17
CA ARG A 24 31.41 31.40 17.59
C ARG A 24 30.42 30.90 16.57
N ASN A 25 30.29 29.58 16.50
CA ASN A 25 29.23 28.95 15.74
C ASN A 25 28.04 28.64 16.65
N GLU A 26 26.90 29.31 16.42
CA GLU A 26 25.65 29.12 17.16
C GLU A 26 24.70 28.20 16.44
N ASP A 27 24.98 27.84 15.16
CA ASP A 27 24.28 26.82 14.40
C ASP A 27 24.51 25.43 14.96
N PHE A 28 23.50 24.58 14.87
CA PHE A 28 23.63 23.14 15.12
C PHE A 28 22.88 22.34 14.07
N VAL A 29 23.46 21.22 13.65
CA VAL A 29 22.92 20.31 12.65
C VAL A 29 23.16 18.87 13.04
N GLY A 30 22.22 17.99 12.71
CA GLY A 30 22.36 16.56 12.96
C GLY A 30 21.39 15.73 12.13
N ALA A 31 21.73 14.46 11.98
CA ALA A 31 20.87 13.49 11.30
C ALA A 31 21.01 12.08 11.94
N VAL A 32 19.93 11.33 11.87
CA VAL A 32 19.87 9.92 12.26
C VAL A 32 19.42 9.11 11.06
N PHE A 33 20.24 8.17 10.60
CA PHE A 33 19.96 7.34 9.44
C PHE A 33 20.80 6.05 9.47
N GLY A 34 20.27 4.97 8.84
CA GLY A 34 21.04 3.75 8.60
C GLY A 34 20.91 2.65 9.65
N PRO A 35 21.59 1.50 9.42
CA PRO A 35 21.46 0.28 10.21
C PRO A 35 22.22 0.28 11.53
N GLU A 36 22.92 1.36 11.87
CA GLU A 36 23.76 1.47 13.09
C GLU A 36 22.98 1.73 14.37
N LEU A 37 21.67 1.92 14.27
CA LEU A 37 20.79 2.07 15.44
C LEU A 37 20.58 0.70 16.12
N PRO A 38 20.48 0.66 17.45
CA PRO A 38 20.25 -0.58 18.21
C PRO A 38 18.99 -1.35 17.79
N GLU A 39 17.99 -0.64 17.27
CA GLU A 39 16.86 -1.21 16.53
C GLU A 39 16.80 -0.58 15.12
N PRO A 40 16.67 -1.37 14.02
CA PRO A 40 16.63 -0.84 12.66
C PRO A 40 15.36 -0.03 12.46
N ARG A 41 15.46 1.29 12.58
CA ARG A 41 14.38 2.22 12.27
C ARG A 41 14.21 2.38 10.77
N ARG A 42 12.97 2.65 10.37
CA ARG A 42 12.59 2.87 8.98
C ARG A 42 12.71 4.34 8.57
N ASP A 43 12.88 5.24 9.55
CA ASP A 43 12.90 6.68 9.36
C ASP A 43 14.32 7.19 9.13
N VAL A 44 14.44 8.21 8.27
CA VAL A 44 15.62 9.06 8.17
C VAL A 44 15.22 10.43 8.71
N ILE A 45 15.96 10.94 9.68
CA ILE A 45 15.66 12.19 10.38
C ILE A 45 16.84 13.12 10.23
N ALA A 46 16.60 14.36 9.80
CA ALA A 46 17.60 15.41 9.72
C ALA A 46 17.03 16.70 10.32
N ALA A 47 17.86 17.45 11.05
CA ALA A 47 17.43 18.71 11.64
C ALA A 47 18.57 19.73 11.67
N ILE A 48 18.20 21.01 11.55
CA ILE A 48 19.06 22.16 11.67
C ILE A 48 18.40 23.20 12.57
N ALA A 49 19.22 23.94 13.30
CA ALA A 49 18.81 25.07 14.10
C ALA A 49 19.89 26.15 14.09
N ASP A 50 19.48 27.40 14.02
CA ASP A 50 20.31 28.59 14.16
C ASP A 50 19.98 29.27 15.51
N GLY A 51 21.02 29.49 16.30
CA GLY A 51 20.91 29.98 17.67
C GLY A 51 20.72 31.49 17.75
N ILE A 52 19.73 31.95 18.47
CA ILE A 52 19.41 33.36 18.71
C ILE A 52 19.90 33.74 20.10
N GLY A 53 20.48 34.95 20.25
CA GLY A 53 20.77 35.51 21.57
C GLY A 53 22.20 35.91 21.86
N GLY A 54 23.09 35.77 20.86
CA GLY A 54 24.43 36.41 20.84
C GLY A 54 25.28 36.16 22.07
N ALA A 55 25.38 34.96 22.56
CA ALA A 55 26.26 34.51 23.63
C ALA A 55 26.19 32.96 23.75
N LYS A 56 26.41 32.40 24.94
CA LYS A 56 26.30 30.96 25.19
C LYS A 56 24.87 30.39 24.93
N GLY A 57 23.84 31.21 25.07
CA GLY A 57 22.42 30.80 25.01
C GLY A 57 21.98 30.29 23.63
N GLY A 58 22.38 30.97 22.52
CA GLY A 58 22.00 30.56 21.17
C GLY A 58 22.48 29.16 20.81
N ARG A 59 23.76 28.89 21.05
CA ARG A 59 24.37 27.59 20.80
C ARG A 59 23.69 26.45 21.62
N VAL A 60 23.41 26.72 22.92
CA VAL A 60 22.75 25.74 23.80
C VAL A 60 21.32 25.46 23.32
N ALA A 61 20.59 26.50 22.88
CA ALA A 61 19.25 26.33 22.35
C ALA A 61 19.24 25.48 21.09
N ALA A 62 20.12 25.79 20.11
CA ALA A 62 20.21 25.07 18.83
C ALA A 62 20.61 23.61 19.05
N GLU A 63 21.63 23.35 19.88
CA GLU A 63 22.06 21.98 20.21
C GLU A 63 20.98 21.18 20.93
N THR A 64 20.31 21.78 21.91
CA THR A 64 19.21 21.13 22.63
C THR A 64 18.01 20.82 21.71
N ALA A 65 17.65 21.76 20.84
CA ALA A 65 16.55 21.58 19.90
C ALA A 65 16.81 20.42 18.93
N VAL A 66 17.99 20.38 18.30
CA VAL A 66 18.32 19.35 17.33
C VAL A 66 18.54 18.00 17.99
N ARG A 67 19.39 17.89 19.02
CA ARG A 67 19.64 16.62 19.70
C ARG A 67 18.37 16.07 20.37
N GLY A 68 17.68 16.92 21.13
CA GLY A 68 16.47 16.52 21.80
C GLY A 68 15.35 16.10 20.85
N PHE A 69 15.30 16.68 19.63
CA PHE A 69 14.36 16.23 18.60
C PHE A 69 14.76 14.86 18.03
N LEU A 70 16.04 14.67 17.68
CA LEU A 70 16.54 13.41 17.14
C LEU A 70 16.37 12.27 18.13
N ASP A 71 16.79 12.47 19.39
CA ASP A 71 16.67 11.46 20.45
C ASP A 71 15.21 11.17 20.79
N GLY A 72 14.42 12.23 21.05
CA GLY A 72 13.01 12.07 21.40
C GLY A 72 12.18 11.43 20.29
N PHE A 73 12.50 11.71 19.02
CA PHE A 73 11.83 11.05 17.89
C PHE A 73 12.23 9.57 17.79
N CYS A 74 13.48 9.24 18.14
CA CYS A 74 13.95 7.87 18.21
C CYS A 74 13.33 7.06 19.35
N ASP A 75 12.92 7.66 20.43
CA ASP A 75 12.32 6.98 21.58
C ASP A 75 10.82 6.70 21.41
N LEU A 76 10.13 7.40 20.50
CA LEU A 76 8.70 7.21 20.26
C LEU A 76 8.43 6.01 19.34
N PRO A 77 7.29 5.29 19.53
CA PRO A 77 6.90 4.19 18.67
C PRO A 77 6.74 4.62 17.20
N GLU A 78 7.24 3.83 16.26
CA GLU A 78 7.06 4.06 14.81
C GLU A 78 5.59 4.09 14.38
N THR A 79 4.70 3.49 15.16
CA THR A 79 3.24 3.49 14.92
C THR A 79 2.60 4.85 15.20
N MET A 80 3.30 5.75 15.90
CA MET A 80 2.80 7.11 16.15
C MET A 80 2.91 7.95 14.87
N GLU A 81 1.83 8.68 14.55
CA GLU A 81 1.82 9.62 13.43
C GLU A 81 2.93 10.68 13.59
N VAL A 82 3.69 10.95 12.51
CA VAL A 82 4.85 11.86 12.53
C VAL A 82 4.48 13.24 13.05
N ARG A 83 3.36 13.81 12.61
CA ARG A 83 2.87 15.11 13.04
C ARG A 83 2.66 15.18 14.56
N ARG A 84 2.04 14.13 15.12
CA ARG A 84 1.76 14.07 16.57
C ARG A 84 3.04 13.87 17.38
N ALA A 85 3.93 12.99 16.93
CA ALA A 85 5.23 12.75 17.55
C ALA A 85 6.04 14.05 17.59
N ALA A 86 6.18 14.71 16.45
CA ALA A 86 6.92 15.96 16.31
C ALA A 86 6.35 17.09 17.18
N ALA A 87 5.02 17.28 17.19
CA ALA A 87 4.37 18.28 18.03
C ALA A 87 4.65 18.06 19.52
N THR A 88 4.60 16.80 19.98
CA THR A 88 4.87 16.45 21.39
C THR A 88 6.31 16.80 21.77
N ILE A 89 7.28 16.43 20.92
CA ILE A 89 8.71 16.65 21.20
C ILE A 89 9.02 18.15 21.15
N VAL A 90 8.62 18.84 20.06
CA VAL A 90 8.94 20.25 19.88
C VAL A 90 8.31 21.14 20.98
N ASN A 91 7.07 20.85 21.41
CA ASN A 91 6.46 21.57 22.52
C ASN A 91 7.24 21.36 23.84
N SER A 92 7.71 20.14 24.10
CA SER A 92 8.51 19.86 25.30
C SER A 92 9.86 20.60 25.26
N LEU A 93 10.55 20.58 24.10
CA LEU A 93 11.79 21.29 23.89
C LEU A 93 11.61 22.80 24.01
N ASN A 94 10.57 23.35 23.40
CA ASN A 94 10.26 24.79 23.52
C ASN A 94 10.02 25.19 24.97
N GLY A 95 9.24 24.43 25.72
CA GLY A 95 8.99 24.67 27.15
C GLY A 95 10.26 24.66 27.97
N TRP A 96 11.18 23.73 27.68
CA TRP A 96 12.47 23.64 28.36
C TRP A 96 13.36 24.86 28.02
N ILE A 97 13.57 25.16 26.74
CA ILE A 97 14.39 26.30 26.27
C ILE A 97 13.85 27.60 26.85
N TYR A 98 12.54 27.83 26.75
CA TYR A 98 11.87 29.02 27.29
C TYR A 98 12.08 29.15 28.81
N SER A 99 11.97 28.05 29.56
CA SER A 99 12.16 28.06 31.00
C SER A 99 13.61 28.36 31.38
N GLN A 100 14.59 27.72 30.72
CA GLN A 100 16.01 27.93 30.99
C GLN A 100 16.43 29.38 30.68
N GLY A 101 16.00 29.95 29.57
CA GLY A 101 16.29 31.32 29.19
C GLY A 101 15.75 32.38 30.16
N ARG A 102 14.84 32.01 31.08
CA ARG A 102 14.29 32.89 32.11
C ARG A 102 14.90 32.67 33.50
N HIS A 103 15.39 31.47 33.79
CA HIS A 103 15.88 31.12 35.13
C HIS A 103 17.41 31.21 35.23
N ASP A 104 18.13 30.98 34.13
CA ASP A 104 19.58 31.06 34.11
C ASP A 104 20.06 32.39 33.52
N PRO A 105 20.74 33.25 34.30
CA PRO A 105 21.27 34.52 33.81
C PRO A 105 22.27 34.39 32.67
N GLU A 106 23.02 33.27 32.57
CA GLU A 106 23.96 33.02 31.49
C GLU A 106 23.30 32.64 30.17
N LEU A 107 22.02 32.20 30.24
CA LEU A 107 21.20 31.75 29.10
C LEU A 107 20.06 32.74 28.80
N THR A 108 20.08 33.92 29.39
CA THR A 108 19.00 34.91 29.22
C THR A 108 18.71 35.18 27.75
N GLY A 109 17.44 35.00 27.36
CA GLY A 109 16.97 35.23 25.99
C GLY A 109 17.42 34.17 24.98
N MET A 110 17.84 32.98 25.45
CA MET A 110 18.16 31.88 24.55
C MET A 110 16.95 31.47 23.73
N GLY A 111 17.20 31.19 22.47
CA GLY A 111 16.23 30.70 21.51
C GLY A 111 16.94 30.20 20.27
N CYS A 112 16.21 29.56 19.37
CA CYS A 112 16.75 29.13 18.08
C CYS A 112 15.64 29.00 17.03
N THR A 113 16.01 29.08 15.77
CA THR A 113 15.20 28.55 14.68
C THR A 113 15.19 27.02 14.74
N PHE A 114 14.30 26.39 14.02
CA PHE A 114 14.29 24.93 13.92
C PHE A 114 13.65 24.48 12.61
N THR A 115 14.39 23.70 11.83
CA THR A 115 13.86 23.03 10.64
C THR A 115 14.26 21.56 10.67
N ALA A 116 13.29 20.65 10.57
CA ALA A 116 13.53 19.23 10.53
C ALA A 116 12.81 18.56 9.37
N LEU A 117 13.47 17.54 8.80
CA LEU A 117 12.96 16.67 7.76
C LEU A 117 12.93 15.24 8.31
N VAL A 118 11.74 14.62 8.30
CA VAL A 118 11.57 13.20 8.63
C VAL A 118 11.13 12.48 7.37
N LEU A 119 11.95 11.57 6.87
CA LEU A 119 11.62 10.71 5.75
C LEU A 119 11.08 9.39 6.32
N ARG A 120 9.77 9.19 6.25
CA ARG A 120 9.09 7.95 6.65
C ARG A 120 8.40 7.33 5.46
N GLY A 121 8.77 6.08 5.14
CA GLY A 121 8.23 5.41 3.96
C GLY A 121 8.59 6.15 2.67
N ARG A 122 7.59 6.66 1.98
CA ARG A 122 7.72 7.45 0.74
C ARG A 122 7.28 8.91 0.91
N VAL A 123 7.20 9.38 2.14
CA VAL A 123 6.75 10.73 2.48
C VAL A 123 7.85 11.48 3.24
N ALA A 124 8.12 12.71 2.81
CA ALA A 124 8.93 13.68 3.53
C ALA A 124 8.02 14.57 4.37
N HIS A 125 8.21 14.53 5.68
CA HIS A 125 7.53 15.38 6.64
C HIS A 125 8.46 16.52 7.03
N LEU A 126 8.04 17.74 6.78
CA LEU A 126 8.78 18.95 7.07
C LEU A 126 8.17 19.66 8.27
N LEU A 127 9.02 20.06 9.20
CA LEU A 127 8.69 20.84 10.38
C LEU A 127 9.53 22.10 10.37
N HIS A 128 8.92 23.26 10.64
CA HIS A 128 9.65 24.51 10.50
C HIS A 128 9.17 25.59 11.46
N VAL A 129 10.14 26.30 12.04
CA VAL A 129 9.95 27.56 12.75
C VAL A 129 11.22 28.39 12.66
N GLY A 130 11.13 29.64 12.24
CA GLY A 130 12.27 30.55 12.07
C GLY A 130 12.51 30.93 10.62
N ASP A 131 13.75 31.14 10.24
CA ASP A 131 14.21 31.50 8.89
C ASP A 131 15.28 30.56 8.32
N THR A 132 15.61 29.46 9.01
CA THR A 132 16.33 28.35 8.36
C THR A 132 15.46 27.78 7.24
N ARG A 133 16.05 27.40 6.10
CA ARG A 133 15.27 26.94 4.94
C ARG A 133 15.49 25.48 4.61
N ALA A 134 14.44 24.87 4.08
CA ALA A 134 14.47 23.57 3.43
C ALA A 134 14.19 23.72 1.94
N TYR A 135 15.02 23.12 1.10
CA TYR A 135 14.85 23.04 -0.35
C TYR A 135 14.76 21.60 -0.81
N ARG A 136 14.06 21.39 -1.92
CA ARG A 136 14.01 20.11 -2.63
C ARG A 136 14.45 20.30 -4.07
N MET A 137 15.41 19.50 -4.52
CA MET A 137 15.78 19.32 -5.92
C MET A 137 15.16 18.03 -6.43
N SER A 138 14.20 18.15 -7.34
CA SER A 138 13.52 17.01 -7.97
C SER A 138 13.41 17.26 -9.47
N GLY A 139 13.77 16.27 -10.31
CA GLY A 139 13.74 16.42 -11.77
C GLY A 139 14.53 17.63 -12.30
N GLY A 140 15.59 18.05 -11.60
CA GLY A 140 16.43 19.21 -11.98
C GLY A 140 15.87 20.57 -11.56
N ARG A 141 14.70 20.61 -10.92
CA ARG A 141 14.07 21.85 -10.40
C ARG A 141 14.27 21.98 -8.90
N LEU A 142 14.77 23.15 -8.47
CA LEU A 142 14.84 23.54 -7.06
C LEU A 142 13.50 24.18 -6.62
N THR A 143 13.04 23.80 -5.44
CA THR A 143 11.83 24.36 -4.81
C THR A 143 12.14 24.62 -3.34
N CYS A 144 11.92 25.85 -2.86
CA CYS A 144 11.95 26.16 -1.43
C CYS A 144 10.65 25.64 -0.79
N LEU A 145 10.79 24.88 0.31
CA LEU A 145 9.69 24.21 0.99
C LEU A 145 9.21 24.93 2.24
N THR A 146 9.98 25.88 2.75
CA THR A 146 9.71 26.68 3.95
C THR A 146 9.34 28.12 3.59
N SER A 147 8.69 28.81 4.52
CA SER A 147 8.44 30.24 4.47
C SER A 147 9.03 30.89 5.72
N ASP A 148 9.91 31.86 5.55
CA ASP A 148 10.61 32.49 6.66
C ASP A 148 9.65 33.15 7.63
N HIS A 149 9.85 32.94 8.92
CA HIS A 149 9.15 33.63 9.99
C HIS A 149 9.97 34.85 10.45
N ALA A 150 10.24 35.74 9.50
CA ALA A 150 10.96 36.99 9.73
C ALA A 150 10.19 38.16 9.11
N ARG A 151 10.32 39.34 9.69
CA ARG A 151 9.85 40.60 9.06
C ARG A 151 10.97 41.12 8.16
N GLU A 152 10.65 41.38 6.90
CA GLU A 152 11.58 42.05 5.99
C GLU A 152 12.05 43.37 6.60
N ARG A 153 13.34 43.61 6.65
CA ARG A 153 13.94 44.92 6.84
C ARG A 153 14.41 45.44 5.49
N GLU A 154 14.63 46.77 5.40
CA GLU A 154 15.21 47.40 4.22
C GLU A 154 16.52 46.71 3.80
N ALA A 155 16.74 46.62 2.48
CA ALA A 155 17.79 45.85 1.83
C ALA A 155 19.14 45.80 2.58
N GLY A 156 19.57 44.60 2.98
CA GLY A 156 20.89 44.32 3.55
C GLY A 156 20.96 44.10 5.07
N GLN A 157 19.86 44.02 5.77
CA GLN A 157 19.81 43.65 7.19
C GLN A 157 19.01 42.36 7.42
N SER A 158 19.56 41.42 8.21
CA SER A 158 18.85 40.21 8.66
C SER A 158 17.49 40.60 9.28
N GLY A 159 16.41 39.95 8.86
CA GLY A 159 15.07 40.22 9.33
C GLY A 159 14.94 39.95 10.83
N VAL A 160 14.01 40.63 11.52
CA VAL A 160 13.68 40.30 12.90
C VAL A 160 12.79 39.07 12.89
N LEU A 161 13.25 37.98 13.48
CA LEU A 161 12.45 36.75 13.64
C LEU A 161 11.14 37.05 14.38
N THR A 162 10.06 36.57 13.84
CA THR A 162 8.70 36.67 14.42
C THR A 162 8.29 35.41 15.16
N ARG A 163 8.95 34.28 14.88
CA ARG A 163 8.74 32.98 15.55
C ARG A 163 10.07 32.22 15.69
N ALA A 164 10.32 31.67 16.88
CA ALA A 164 11.47 30.83 17.17
C ALA A 164 11.20 29.98 18.41
N LEU A 165 11.93 28.88 18.62
CA LEU A 165 11.87 28.10 19.85
C LEU A 165 12.48 28.90 21.01
N GLY A 166 11.87 28.82 22.19
CA GLY A 166 12.35 29.43 23.44
C GLY A 166 11.99 30.92 23.59
N VAL A 167 11.44 31.58 22.57
CA VAL A 167 11.06 33.01 22.64
C VAL A 167 9.72 33.18 23.32
N GLU A 168 8.76 32.32 23.05
CA GLU A 168 7.42 32.33 23.65
C GLU A 168 7.14 31.00 24.36
N ALA A 169 6.20 31.02 25.34
CA ALA A 169 5.82 29.83 26.10
C ALA A 169 5.21 28.74 25.20
N GLU A 170 4.46 29.15 24.20
CA GLU A 170 3.87 28.28 23.18
C GLU A 170 4.45 28.60 21.80
N VAL A 171 4.79 27.58 21.04
CA VAL A 171 5.33 27.72 19.68
C VAL A 171 4.35 27.21 18.66
N ARG A 172 4.15 27.96 17.58
CA ARG A 172 3.40 27.52 16.41
C ARG A 172 4.38 26.96 15.37
N LEU A 173 4.37 25.65 15.22
CA LEU A 173 5.18 24.93 14.25
C LEU A 173 4.45 24.80 12.90
N ASP A 174 5.11 25.14 11.82
CA ASP A 174 4.61 24.84 10.48
C ASP A 174 4.94 23.38 10.15
N TYR A 175 3.97 22.67 9.56
CA TYR A 175 4.08 21.28 9.17
C TYR A 175 3.57 21.07 7.75
N ALA A 176 4.37 20.37 6.94
CA ALA A 176 3.99 19.92 5.61
C ALA A 176 4.40 18.45 5.40
N ALA A 177 3.63 17.73 4.62
CA ALA A 177 3.96 16.37 4.20
C ALA A 177 3.84 16.28 2.69
N GLN A 178 4.82 15.66 2.02
CA GLN A 178 4.83 15.54 0.56
C GLN A 178 5.45 14.24 0.10
N PRO A 179 4.97 13.66 -1.01
CA PRO A 179 5.55 12.45 -1.59
C PRO A 179 7.00 12.70 -2.02
N VAL A 180 7.83 11.66 -1.87
CA VAL A 180 9.25 11.68 -2.23
C VAL A 180 9.48 10.79 -3.44
N ALA A 181 10.31 11.27 -4.36
CA ALA A 181 10.81 10.52 -5.51
C ALA A 181 12.18 9.89 -5.22
N LEU A 182 12.45 8.78 -5.92
CA LEU A 182 13.81 8.27 -5.99
C LEU A 182 14.73 9.33 -6.61
N HIS A 183 15.90 9.51 -6.02
CA HIS A 183 16.88 10.55 -6.40
C HIS A 183 16.47 11.99 -6.08
N ASP A 184 15.46 12.22 -5.28
CA ASP A 184 15.25 13.55 -4.69
C ASP A 184 16.44 13.91 -3.80
N ARG A 185 16.84 15.18 -3.87
CA ARG A 185 17.87 15.76 -3.00
C ARG A 185 17.24 16.87 -2.18
N PHE A 186 17.42 16.80 -0.87
CA PHE A 186 17.00 17.86 0.06
C PHE A 186 18.20 18.62 0.58
N LEU A 187 18.03 19.92 0.78
CA LEU A 187 18.97 20.80 1.47
C LEU A 187 18.26 21.45 2.66
N LEU A 188 18.86 21.36 3.84
CA LEU A 188 18.52 22.19 4.99
C LEU A 188 19.70 23.16 5.19
N CYS A 189 19.44 24.46 5.33
CA CYS A 189 20.51 25.44 5.51
C CYS A 189 20.08 26.61 6.41
N SER A 190 21.07 27.21 7.08
CA SER A 190 20.91 28.48 7.82
C SER A 190 20.91 29.70 6.88
N ASP A 191 20.55 30.86 7.42
CA ASP A 191 20.52 32.12 6.70
C ASP A 191 21.90 32.58 6.19
N GLY A 192 23.00 32.15 6.83
CA GLY A 192 24.35 32.34 6.33
C GLY A 192 24.59 31.73 4.94
N ILE A 193 23.73 30.82 4.46
CA ILE A 193 23.78 30.30 3.09
C ILE A 193 22.80 31.08 2.20
N HIS A 194 21.51 30.96 2.45
CA HIS A 194 20.46 31.48 1.55
C HIS A 194 20.31 33.02 1.60
N GLY A 195 20.78 33.66 2.66
CA GLY A 195 20.79 35.12 2.75
C GLY A 195 21.88 35.80 1.88
N PHE A 196 22.90 35.04 1.47
CA PHE A 196 24.02 35.54 0.69
C PHE A 196 24.08 34.97 -0.73
N MET A 197 23.53 33.77 -0.95
CA MET A 197 23.49 33.10 -2.24
C MET A 197 22.10 33.17 -2.87
N PRO A 198 21.98 33.51 -4.16
CA PRO A 198 20.72 33.40 -4.88
C PRO A 198 20.35 31.91 -5.09
N ASP A 199 19.06 31.64 -5.19
CA ASP A 199 18.54 30.28 -5.38
C ASP A 199 19.10 29.59 -6.63
N GLU A 200 19.44 30.33 -7.68
CA GLU A 200 20.05 29.82 -8.90
C GLU A 200 21.45 29.22 -8.63
N ALA A 201 22.28 29.89 -7.80
CA ALA A 201 23.60 29.38 -7.43
C ALA A 201 23.50 28.13 -6.54
N ILE A 202 22.54 28.11 -5.61
CA ILE A 202 22.24 26.93 -4.80
C ILE A 202 21.81 25.78 -5.72
N ALA A 203 20.91 26.05 -6.69
CA ALA A 203 20.42 25.06 -7.64
C ALA A 203 21.55 24.48 -8.52
N GLU A 204 22.51 25.28 -8.94
CA GLU A 204 23.66 24.82 -9.75
C GLU A 204 24.51 23.81 -8.98
N ILE A 205 24.87 24.13 -7.74
CA ILE A 205 25.65 23.23 -6.88
C ILE A 205 24.88 21.91 -6.59
N LEU A 206 23.57 21.99 -6.34
CA LEU A 206 22.76 20.80 -6.06
C LEU A 206 22.59 19.90 -7.29
N ARG A 207 22.63 20.45 -8.53
CA ARG A 207 22.52 19.68 -9.78
C ARG A 207 23.75 18.83 -10.07
N ASP A 208 24.92 19.22 -9.60
CA ASP A 208 26.17 18.50 -9.83
C ASP A 208 26.16 17.06 -9.28
N ARG A 209 25.26 16.74 -8.35
CA ARG A 209 25.09 15.40 -7.80
C ARG A 209 26.35 14.79 -7.18
N SER A 210 27.29 15.59 -6.77
CA SER A 210 28.41 15.16 -5.92
C SER A 210 27.92 14.54 -4.61
N ALA A 211 28.78 13.85 -3.88
CA ALA A 211 28.42 13.27 -2.58
C ALA A 211 27.83 14.34 -1.64
N PRO A 212 26.84 13.99 -0.78
CA PRO A 212 26.16 14.95 0.07
C PRO A 212 27.09 15.84 0.90
N GLU A 213 28.17 15.27 1.47
CA GLU A 213 29.15 16.04 2.25
C GLU A 213 29.97 17.03 1.39
N ASP A 214 30.38 16.59 0.18
CA ASP A 214 31.12 17.46 -0.74
C ASP A 214 30.21 18.58 -1.26
N THR A 215 28.94 18.30 -1.51
CA THR A 215 27.92 19.29 -1.88
C THR A 215 27.69 20.30 -0.75
N ALA A 216 27.57 19.84 0.50
CA ALA A 216 27.44 20.72 1.66
C ALA A 216 28.65 21.61 1.83
N ARG A 217 29.84 21.05 1.65
CA ARG A 217 31.12 21.81 1.69
C ARG A 217 31.20 22.86 0.57
N ALA A 218 30.76 22.50 -0.63
CA ALA A 218 30.71 23.45 -1.75
C ALA A 218 29.75 24.61 -1.48
N LEU A 219 28.55 24.31 -0.91
CA LEU A 219 27.58 25.34 -0.52
C LEU A 219 28.13 26.31 0.51
N VAL A 220 28.72 25.80 1.61
CA VAL A 220 29.31 26.63 2.68
C VAL A 220 30.47 27.49 2.11
N LYS A 221 31.38 26.89 1.36
CA LYS A 221 32.47 27.60 0.75
C LYS A 221 31.98 28.72 -0.19
N THR A 222 31.01 28.41 -1.05
CA THR A 222 30.49 29.40 -2.00
C THR A 222 29.77 30.52 -1.25
N ALA A 223 29.03 30.26 -0.18
CA ALA A 223 28.40 31.30 0.65
C ALA A 223 29.46 32.26 1.25
N LEU A 224 30.57 31.71 1.76
CA LEU A 224 31.67 32.51 2.27
C LEU A 224 32.33 33.33 1.14
N ASP A 225 32.53 32.78 -0.05
CA ASP A 225 33.02 33.48 -1.23
C ASP A 225 32.06 34.59 -1.71
N TYR A 226 30.74 34.45 -1.49
CA TYR A 226 29.75 35.50 -1.69
C TYR A 226 29.74 36.56 -0.57
N GLY A 227 30.64 36.44 0.42
CA GLY A 227 30.80 37.40 1.50
C GLY A 227 29.90 37.17 2.72
N SER A 228 29.47 35.94 2.95
CA SER A 228 28.70 35.62 4.15
C SER A 228 29.50 36.00 5.40
N SER A 229 28.87 36.78 6.27
CA SER A 229 29.43 37.21 7.56
C SER A 229 28.86 36.44 8.74
N ASP A 230 27.99 35.43 8.48
CA ASP A 230 27.33 34.66 9.51
C ASP A 230 27.85 33.24 9.64
N ASN A 231 27.27 32.48 10.57
CA ASN A 231 27.45 31.04 10.67
C ASN A 231 26.85 30.39 9.40
N CYS A 232 27.59 29.51 8.77
CA CYS A 232 27.20 28.86 7.53
C CYS A 232 27.01 27.36 7.75
N THR A 233 25.77 26.90 7.70
CA THR A 233 25.44 25.48 7.90
C THR A 233 24.59 24.96 6.77
N ALA A 234 25.01 23.83 6.17
CA ALA A 234 24.29 23.10 5.14
C ALA A 234 24.23 21.61 5.47
N LEU A 235 23.07 21.01 5.34
CA LEU A 235 22.87 19.56 5.36
C LEU A 235 22.21 19.13 4.05
N VAL A 236 22.83 18.18 3.36
CA VAL A 236 22.33 17.61 2.11
C VAL A 236 21.93 16.15 2.35
N LEU A 237 20.74 15.78 1.87
CA LEU A 237 20.18 14.44 1.97
C LEU A 237 19.75 13.95 0.58
N ASP A 238 20.29 12.81 0.15
CA ASP A 238 19.90 12.13 -1.09
C ASP A 238 19.07 10.91 -0.83
N VAL A 239 17.95 10.80 -1.52
CA VAL A 239 17.07 9.60 -1.48
C VAL A 239 17.62 8.55 -2.43
N VAL A 240 18.22 7.48 -1.85
CA VAL A 240 18.91 6.42 -2.60
C VAL A 240 17.97 5.25 -2.90
N ARG A 241 17.05 4.96 -1.99
CA ARG A 241 16.06 3.89 -2.15
C ARG A 241 14.78 4.25 -1.42
N LEU A 242 13.65 3.96 -2.05
CA LEU A 242 12.34 4.03 -1.43
C LEU A 242 11.81 2.62 -1.18
N PRO A 243 11.08 2.38 -0.08
CA PRO A 243 10.37 1.13 0.10
C PRO A 243 9.26 0.98 -0.94
N SER A 244 8.73 -0.24 -1.09
CA SER A 244 7.43 -0.41 -1.75
C SER A 244 6.39 0.46 -1.04
N ALA A 245 5.51 1.09 -1.82
CA ALA A 245 4.50 1.96 -1.26
C ALA A 245 3.67 1.23 -0.18
N ASP A 246 3.52 1.85 0.98
CA ASP A 246 2.58 1.36 2.01
C ASP A 246 1.23 2.08 1.92
N SER A 247 0.27 1.67 2.75
CA SER A 247 -1.08 2.23 2.71
C SER A 247 -1.14 3.72 3.07
N ALA A 248 -0.26 4.18 3.95
CA ALA A 248 -0.20 5.58 4.37
C ALA A 248 0.41 6.46 3.28
N ASP A 249 1.45 5.98 2.61
CA ASP A 249 2.12 6.67 1.51
C ASP A 249 1.19 6.87 0.31
N ILE A 250 0.50 5.79 -0.10
CA ILE A 250 -0.48 5.83 -1.19
C ILE A 250 -1.65 6.73 -0.81
N GLY A 251 -2.16 6.59 0.43
CA GLY A 251 -3.23 7.42 0.95
C GLY A 251 -2.89 8.91 0.91
N THR A 252 -1.69 9.29 1.34
CA THR A 252 -1.22 10.68 1.33
C THR A 252 -1.13 11.21 -0.10
N THR A 253 -0.54 10.45 -1.01
CA THR A 253 -0.35 10.86 -2.40
C THR A 253 -1.69 10.99 -3.14
N ILE A 254 -2.54 9.97 -3.07
CA ILE A 254 -3.81 9.93 -3.83
C ILE A 254 -4.85 10.89 -3.24
N ASN A 255 -4.87 11.09 -1.91
CA ASN A 255 -5.79 12.05 -1.29
C ASN A 255 -5.49 13.51 -1.65
N GLN A 256 -4.28 13.83 -2.09
CA GLN A 256 -3.91 15.17 -2.54
C GLN A 256 -4.26 15.41 -4.02
N LEU A 257 -4.49 14.36 -4.82
CA LEU A 257 -4.81 14.51 -6.24
C LEU A 257 -6.21 15.08 -6.43
N PRO A 258 -6.37 16.10 -7.28
CA PRO A 258 -7.68 16.69 -7.56
C PRO A 258 -8.55 15.70 -8.34
N LEU A 259 -9.87 15.80 -8.10
CA LEU A 259 -10.87 15.14 -8.95
C LEU A 259 -11.07 15.99 -10.20
N ARG A 260 -11.12 15.36 -11.36
CA ARG A 260 -11.49 16.00 -12.63
C ARG A 260 -12.76 15.38 -13.19
N ALA A 261 -13.37 16.04 -14.17
CA ALA A 261 -14.41 15.43 -15.00
C ALA A 261 -13.84 14.18 -15.68
N VAL A 262 -14.67 13.13 -15.78
CA VAL A 262 -14.24 11.90 -16.46
C VAL A 262 -13.93 12.24 -17.93
N PRO A 263 -12.74 11.87 -18.45
CA PRO A 263 -12.35 12.19 -19.81
C PRO A 263 -13.20 11.45 -20.85
N VAL A 264 -13.02 11.83 -22.11
CA VAL A 264 -13.66 11.21 -23.27
C VAL A 264 -12.63 10.52 -24.17
N ASP A 265 -13.11 9.67 -25.07
CA ASP A 265 -12.25 9.01 -26.06
C ASP A 265 -11.47 10.04 -26.90
N GLY A 266 -10.20 9.76 -27.14
CA GLY A 266 -9.28 10.64 -27.87
C GLY A 266 -8.62 11.74 -27.04
N GLU A 267 -9.01 11.92 -25.77
CA GLU A 267 -8.38 12.89 -24.87
C GLU A 267 -7.01 12.37 -24.40
N THR A 268 -6.05 13.27 -24.23
CA THR A 268 -4.75 12.95 -23.62
C THR A 268 -4.73 13.42 -22.15
N VAL A 269 -4.35 12.53 -21.24
CA VAL A 269 -4.24 12.79 -19.80
C VAL A 269 -2.84 12.35 -19.34
N ASP A 270 -2.04 13.30 -18.84
CA ASP A 270 -0.70 13.04 -18.29
C ASP A 270 0.22 12.20 -19.22
N GLY A 271 0.08 12.39 -20.55
CA GLY A 271 0.82 11.63 -21.57
C GLY A 271 0.24 10.26 -21.90
N PHE A 272 -1.00 9.98 -21.49
CA PHE A 272 -1.77 8.80 -21.91
C PHE A 272 -2.85 9.21 -22.92
N VAL A 273 -2.78 8.68 -24.14
CA VAL A 273 -3.80 8.91 -25.17
C VAL A 273 -4.91 7.88 -25.03
N LEU A 274 -6.09 8.32 -24.59
CA LEU A 274 -7.26 7.45 -24.43
C LEU A 274 -7.79 7.03 -25.81
N LYS A 275 -7.96 5.74 -26.03
CA LYS A 275 -8.35 5.17 -27.32
C LYS A 275 -9.79 4.70 -27.36
N VAL A 276 -10.23 4.04 -26.31
CA VAL A 276 -11.54 3.39 -26.26
C VAL A 276 -12.05 3.26 -24.84
N LEU A 277 -13.33 3.55 -24.64
CA LEU A 277 -14.02 3.25 -23.39
C LEU A 277 -14.26 1.74 -23.29
N ILE A 278 -13.58 1.06 -22.35
CA ILE A 278 -13.72 -0.38 -22.10
C ILE A 278 -14.96 -0.66 -21.23
N SER A 279 -15.18 0.16 -20.19
CA SER A 279 -16.28 -0.04 -19.25
C SER A 279 -16.76 1.28 -18.66
N ASP A 280 -18.09 1.44 -18.55
CA ASP A 280 -18.76 2.53 -17.83
C ASP A 280 -19.52 1.95 -16.62
N GLY A 281 -18.78 1.67 -15.55
CA GLY A 281 -19.32 1.11 -14.32
C GLY A 281 -20.05 2.14 -13.45
N ARG A 282 -20.66 1.66 -12.36
CA ARG A 282 -21.36 2.52 -11.39
C ARG A 282 -20.44 3.56 -10.76
N TYR A 283 -19.21 3.19 -10.42
CA TYR A 283 -18.28 3.99 -9.62
C TYR A 283 -17.16 4.65 -10.43
N SER A 284 -16.80 4.05 -11.57
CA SER A 284 -15.65 4.46 -12.37
C SER A 284 -15.86 4.17 -13.87
N ARG A 285 -15.03 4.80 -14.70
CA ARG A 285 -14.86 4.46 -16.13
C ARG A 285 -13.47 3.92 -16.37
N LEU A 286 -13.38 2.90 -17.22
CA LEU A 286 -12.14 2.26 -17.62
C LEU A 286 -11.91 2.52 -19.12
N PHE A 287 -10.75 3.10 -19.44
CA PHE A 287 -10.32 3.39 -20.81
C PHE A 287 -9.10 2.57 -21.18
N GLY A 288 -9.09 2.03 -22.40
CA GLY A 288 -7.85 1.59 -23.05
C GLY A 288 -7.09 2.80 -23.57
N ALA A 289 -5.80 2.85 -23.34
CA ALA A 289 -4.95 3.98 -23.70
C ALA A 289 -3.56 3.52 -24.15
N VAL A 290 -2.81 4.44 -24.77
CA VAL A 290 -1.40 4.26 -25.11
C VAL A 290 -0.59 5.28 -24.32
N ASP A 291 0.46 4.83 -23.66
CA ASP A 291 1.44 5.68 -23.02
C ASP A 291 2.37 6.30 -24.07
N GLU A 292 2.40 7.63 -24.19
CA GLU A 292 3.27 8.34 -25.15
C GLU A 292 4.76 8.23 -24.82
N ILE A 293 5.13 7.83 -23.60
CA ILE A 293 6.54 7.76 -23.18
C ILE A 293 7.19 6.47 -23.68
N ASP A 294 6.53 5.33 -23.48
CA ASP A 294 7.09 4.01 -23.84
C ASP A 294 6.32 3.29 -24.96
N GLY A 295 5.20 3.87 -25.42
CA GLY A 295 4.34 3.30 -26.46
C GLY A 295 3.52 2.09 -25.99
N GLY A 296 3.50 1.80 -24.70
CA GLY A 296 2.82 0.63 -24.13
C GLY A 296 1.31 0.79 -24.06
N ASP A 297 0.59 -0.33 -24.31
CA ASP A 297 -0.86 -0.39 -24.11
C ASP A 297 -1.18 -0.51 -22.60
N VAL A 298 -2.02 0.39 -22.11
CA VAL A 298 -2.43 0.47 -20.70
C VAL A 298 -3.94 0.64 -20.57
N ALA A 299 -4.47 0.36 -19.40
CA ALA A 299 -5.84 0.71 -19.05
C ALA A 299 -5.84 1.74 -17.91
N LEU A 300 -6.61 2.81 -18.08
CA LEU A 300 -6.79 3.88 -17.09
C LEU A 300 -8.18 3.81 -16.47
N LYS A 301 -8.26 3.75 -15.15
CA LYS A 301 -9.52 3.74 -14.41
C LYS A 301 -9.72 5.09 -13.72
N PHE A 302 -10.74 5.83 -14.12
CA PHE A 302 -11.10 7.13 -13.57
C PHE A 302 -12.32 6.99 -12.66
N PRO A 303 -12.27 7.45 -11.40
CA PRO A 303 -13.46 7.49 -10.56
C PRO A 303 -14.44 8.54 -11.07
N LYS A 304 -15.74 8.29 -10.96
CA LYS A 304 -16.77 9.30 -11.26
C LYS A 304 -16.76 10.39 -10.18
N PRO A 305 -16.73 11.69 -10.51
CA PRO A 305 -16.56 12.76 -9.54
C PRO A 305 -17.62 12.76 -8.42
N GLN A 306 -18.88 12.44 -8.77
CA GLN A 306 -19.98 12.39 -7.79
C GLN A 306 -19.76 11.29 -6.73
N VAL A 307 -19.10 10.19 -7.13
CA VAL A 307 -18.78 9.06 -6.24
C VAL A 307 -17.52 9.36 -5.42
N ALA A 308 -16.47 9.83 -6.08
CA ALA A 308 -15.20 10.14 -5.41
C ALA A 308 -15.25 11.37 -4.48
N ALA A 309 -16.32 12.18 -4.53
CA ALA A 309 -16.59 13.22 -3.56
C ALA A 309 -16.98 12.64 -2.18
N VAL A 310 -17.44 11.38 -2.11
CA VAL A 310 -17.74 10.68 -0.87
C VAL A 310 -16.47 10.04 -0.33
N ALA A 311 -16.09 10.34 0.90
CA ALA A 311 -14.83 9.91 1.52
C ALA A 311 -14.62 8.37 1.45
N THR A 312 -15.66 7.60 1.74
CA THR A 312 -15.62 6.13 1.73
C THR A 312 -15.25 5.55 0.37
N TYR A 313 -15.82 6.09 -0.72
CA TYR A 313 -15.48 5.63 -2.08
C TYR A 313 -14.10 6.11 -2.53
N ARG A 314 -13.68 7.31 -2.08
CA ARG A 314 -12.31 7.76 -2.29
C ARG A 314 -11.31 6.85 -1.58
N ALA A 315 -11.58 6.50 -0.32
CA ALA A 315 -10.78 5.54 0.44
C ALA A 315 -10.73 4.15 -0.24
N ALA A 316 -11.85 3.69 -0.81
CA ALA A 316 -11.89 2.45 -1.58
C ALA A 316 -10.98 2.49 -2.81
N PHE A 317 -10.96 3.61 -3.54
CA PHE A 317 -10.08 3.80 -4.70
C PHE A 317 -8.59 3.80 -4.30
N VAL A 318 -8.26 4.38 -3.14
CA VAL A 318 -6.92 4.33 -2.54
C VAL A 318 -6.53 2.90 -2.18
N ARG A 319 -7.44 2.13 -1.55
CA ARG A 319 -7.21 0.72 -1.21
C ARG A 319 -6.96 -0.15 -2.45
N GLU A 320 -7.73 0.08 -3.53
CA GLU A 320 -7.52 -0.60 -4.80
C GLU A 320 -6.12 -0.37 -5.35
N ALA A 321 -5.68 0.89 -5.41
CA ALA A 321 -4.34 1.25 -5.87
C ALA A 321 -3.25 0.61 -5.01
N TRP A 322 -3.40 0.67 -3.68
CA TRP A 322 -2.46 0.06 -2.74
C TRP A 322 -2.40 -1.47 -2.88
N ALA A 323 -3.55 -2.14 -2.96
CA ALA A 323 -3.62 -3.59 -3.09
C ALA A 323 -2.98 -4.07 -4.39
N GLY A 324 -3.28 -3.39 -5.51
CA GLY A 324 -2.74 -3.73 -6.82
C GLY A 324 -1.23 -3.47 -6.97
N ALA A 325 -0.67 -2.51 -6.22
CA ALA A 325 0.77 -2.26 -6.19
C ALA A 325 1.52 -3.27 -5.30
N ARG A 326 0.87 -3.79 -4.25
CA ARG A 326 1.51 -4.66 -3.25
C ARG A 326 1.53 -6.13 -3.65
N VAL A 327 0.55 -6.61 -4.40
CA VAL A 327 0.43 -8.03 -4.74
C VAL A 327 1.20 -8.33 -6.02
N SER A 328 2.33 -9.02 -5.86
CA SER A 328 3.10 -9.55 -6.99
C SER A 328 2.68 -11.00 -7.26
N SER A 329 1.79 -11.20 -8.23
CA SER A 329 1.31 -12.53 -8.62
C SER A 329 1.04 -12.58 -10.12
N PRO A 330 1.41 -13.66 -10.82
CA PRO A 330 1.10 -13.81 -12.24
C PRO A 330 -0.40 -13.96 -12.51
N TRP A 331 -1.22 -14.20 -11.50
CA TRP A 331 -2.67 -14.42 -11.61
C TRP A 331 -3.53 -13.26 -11.12
N VAL A 332 -2.93 -12.19 -10.58
CA VAL A 332 -3.64 -10.98 -10.10
C VAL A 332 -3.28 -9.79 -11.00
N GLY A 333 -4.27 -8.97 -11.33
CA GLY A 333 -4.05 -7.71 -12.01
C GLY A 333 -3.22 -6.75 -11.15
N ARG A 334 -2.24 -6.10 -11.74
CA ARG A 334 -1.36 -5.16 -11.04
C ARG A 334 -1.72 -3.72 -11.37
N ILE A 335 -1.40 -2.82 -10.47
CA ILE A 335 -1.39 -1.37 -10.71
C ILE A 335 0.04 -0.96 -11.10
N ILE A 336 0.16 -0.06 -12.07
CA ILE A 336 1.42 0.56 -12.48
C ILE A 336 1.58 1.85 -11.67
N GLU A 337 2.64 1.91 -10.86
CA GLU A 337 3.01 3.14 -10.16
C GLU A 337 3.65 4.11 -11.15
N LEU A 338 3.13 5.32 -11.21
CA LEU A 338 3.69 6.38 -12.06
C LEU A 338 4.81 7.12 -11.33
N PRO A 339 5.80 7.64 -12.07
CA PRO A 339 6.82 8.52 -11.49
C PRO A 339 6.17 9.72 -10.80
N PRO A 340 6.70 10.17 -9.65
CA PRO A 340 6.19 11.34 -8.95
C PRO A 340 6.12 12.57 -9.85
N GLY A 341 5.02 13.29 -9.75
CA GLY A 341 4.77 14.49 -10.57
C GLY A 341 4.22 14.24 -11.97
N ARG A 342 4.18 12.98 -12.44
CA ARG A 342 3.53 12.64 -13.71
C ARG A 342 2.00 12.72 -13.60
N GLN A 343 1.44 12.29 -12.49
CA GLN A 343 0.00 12.21 -12.28
C GLN A 343 -0.55 13.54 -11.74
N THR A 344 -1.47 14.18 -12.45
CA THR A 344 -2.06 15.48 -12.08
C THR A 344 -3.47 15.38 -11.50
N CYS A 345 -4.15 14.23 -11.65
CA CYS A 345 -5.49 14.01 -11.13
C CYS A 345 -5.69 12.54 -10.71
N LEU A 346 -6.82 12.27 -10.05
CA LEU A 346 -7.10 10.95 -9.50
C LEU A 346 -7.51 9.95 -10.59
N TYR A 347 -6.66 8.95 -10.87
CA TYR A 347 -6.91 7.74 -11.66
C TYR A 347 -5.91 6.64 -11.28
N THR A 348 -6.15 5.42 -11.72
CA THR A 348 -5.17 4.32 -11.63
C THR A 348 -4.78 3.82 -13.00
N VAL A 349 -3.54 3.36 -13.16
CA VAL A 349 -3.01 2.81 -14.40
C VAL A 349 -2.70 1.33 -14.19
N MET A 350 -3.09 0.50 -15.15
CA MET A 350 -2.83 -0.94 -15.14
C MET A 350 -2.44 -1.41 -16.55
N PRO A 351 -1.75 -2.56 -16.69
CA PRO A 351 -1.53 -3.15 -18.01
C PRO A 351 -2.87 -3.43 -18.70
N LEU A 352 -2.95 -3.22 -19.99
CA LEU A 352 -4.08 -3.67 -20.80
C LEU A 352 -3.90 -5.16 -21.09
N TYR A 353 -4.62 -6.00 -20.33
CA TYR A 353 -4.56 -7.45 -20.48
C TYR A 353 -5.29 -7.88 -21.76
N GLN A 354 -4.60 -8.70 -22.57
CA GLN A 354 -5.15 -9.24 -23.80
C GLN A 354 -5.85 -10.57 -23.50
N GLY A 355 -7.17 -10.61 -23.65
CA GLY A 355 -7.95 -11.79 -23.36
C GLY A 355 -9.44 -11.56 -23.37
N GLU A 356 -10.19 -12.56 -22.96
CA GLU A 356 -11.65 -12.54 -22.86
C GLU A 356 -12.09 -12.66 -21.41
N LEU A 357 -13.08 -11.89 -20.99
CA LEU A 357 -13.71 -12.06 -19.69
C LEU A 357 -14.36 -13.46 -19.62
N LEU A 358 -14.22 -14.12 -18.46
CA LEU A 358 -14.89 -15.43 -18.23
C LEU A 358 -16.42 -15.29 -18.41
N GLU A 359 -17.02 -14.16 -18.06
CA GLU A 359 -18.44 -13.88 -18.29
C GLU A 359 -18.78 -13.96 -19.78
N ASN A 360 -18.00 -13.34 -20.68
CA ASN A 360 -18.23 -13.40 -22.13
C ASN A 360 -18.04 -14.82 -22.67
N ARG A 361 -17.06 -15.55 -22.15
CA ARG A 361 -16.86 -16.98 -22.48
C ARG A 361 -18.07 -17.81 -22.10
N LEU A 362 -18.66 -17.59 -20.89
CA LEU A 362 -19.84 -18.29 -20.41
C LEU A 362 -21.11 -17.87 -21.16
N ALA A 363 -21.23 -16.59 -21.57
CA ALA A 363 -22.35 -16.12 -22.37
C ALA A 363 -22.43 -16.81 -23.74
N ARG A 364 -21.28 -17.11 -24.36
CA ARG A 364 -21.22 -17.86 -25.63
C ARG A 364 -21.43 -19.37 -25.45
N SER A 365 -20.95 -19.93 -24.38
CA SER A 365 -21.07 -21.35 -24.06
C SER A 365 -21.22 -21.53 -22.55
N PRO A 366 -22.46 -21.67 -22.06
CA PRO A 366 -22.80 -21.54 -20.64
C PRO A 366 -22.15 -22.56 -19.70
N ALA A 367 -21.49 -23.59 -20.23
CA ALA A 367 -20.83 -24.62 -19.45
C ALA A 367 -19.43 -24.91 -20.00
N ILE A 368 -18.46 -25.05 -19.11
CA ILE A 368 -17.09 -25.43 -19.45
C ILE A 368 -16.81 -26.90 -19.16
N GLY A 369 -15.79 -27.47 -19.85
CA GLY A 369 -15.36 -28.83 -19.64
C GLY A 369 -14.55 -28.99 -18.35
N LEU A 370 -14.43 -30.24 -17.86
CA LEU A 370 -13.76 -30.56 -16.60
C LEU A 370 -12.33 -30.03 -16.56
N GLU A 371 -11.51 -30.26 -17.58
CA GLU A 371 -10.11 -29.87 -17.57
C GLU A 371 -9.92 -28.34 -17.67
N GLU A 372 -10.71 -27.66 -18.52
CA GLU A 372 -10.72 -26.21 -18.61
C GLU A 372 -11.11 -25.58 -17.27
N GLY A 373 -12.24 -26.02 -16.71
CA GLY A 373 -12.74 -25.50 -15.43
C GLY A 373 -11.80 -25.77 -14.26
N ARG A 374 -11.19 -26.95 -14.21
CA ARG A 374 -10.19 -27.31 -13.20
C ARG A 374 -8.97 -26.39 -13.28
N ASN A 375 -8.45 -26.12 -14.46
CA ASN A 375 -7.34 -25.21 -14.66
C ASN A 375 -7.66 -23.77 -14.24
N ILE A 376 -8.86 -23.29 -14.56
CA ILE A 376 -9.37 -21.98 -14.10
C ILE A 376 -9.45 -21.97 -12.58
N ALA A 377 -10.08 -22.97 -11.96
CA ALA A 377 -10.27 -23.07 -10.52
C ALA A 377 -8.92 -23.02 -9.75
N ILE A 378 -7.91 -23.77 -10.22
CA ILE A 378 -6.58 -23.80 -9.60
C ILE A 378 -5.91 -22.42 -9.67
N LYS A 379 -5.91 -21.79 -10.84
CA LYS A 379 -5.27 -20.47 -11.04
C LYS A 379 -5.99 -19.38 -10.25
N LEU A 380 -7.33 -19.41 -10.25
CA LEU A 380 -8.15 -18.47 -9.47
C LEU A 380 -7.92 -18.65 -7.97
N ALA A 381 -7.86 -19.88 -7.47
CA ALA A 381 -7.50 -20.15 -6.08
C ALA A 381 -6.10 -19.66 -5.72
N ARG A 382 -5.13 -19.78 -6.63
CA ARG A 382 -3.77 -19.24 -6.46
C ARG A 382 -3.76 -17.71 -6.46
N ALA A 383 -4.60 -17.06 -7.29
CA ALA A 383 -4.78 -15.61 -7.29
C ALA A 383 -5.31 -15.12 -5.94
N ILE A 384 -6.40 -15.72 -5.47
CA ILE A 384 -7.01 -15.40 -4.17
C ILE A 384 -6.01 -15.67 -3.03
N GLY A 385 -5.28 -16.79 -3.06
CA GLY A 385 -4.25 -17.10 -2.07
C GLY A 385 -3.08 -16.10 -2.05
N ALA A 386 -2.77 -15.46 -3.17
CA ALA A 386 -1.78 -14.38 -3.21
C ALA A 386 -2.29 -13.12 -2.50
N LEU A 387 -3.58 -12.80 -2.66
CA LEU A 387 -4.23 -11.69 -1.93
C LEU A 387 -4.29 -11.99 -0.43
N HIS A 388 -4.76 -13.17 -0.03
CA HIS A 388 -4.87 -13.57 1.38
C HIS A 388 -3.51 -13.52 2.11
N ARG A 389 -2.43 -13.99 1.49
CA ARG A 389 -1.07 -13.85 2.05
C ARG A 389 -0.62 -12.39 2.23
N ALA A 390 -1.16 -11.47 1.45
CA ALA A 390 -0.93 -10.04 1.62
C ALA A 390 -1.91 -9.38 2.62
N GLY A 391 -2.78 -10.17 3.27
CA GLY A 391 -3.80 -9.68 4.19
C GLY A 391 -4.98 -8.97 3.48
N ILE A 392 -5.24 -9.29 2.21
CA ILE A 392 -6.25 -8.64 1.37
C ILE A 392 -7.38 -9.63 1.09
N ILE A 393 -8.62 -9.22 1.35
CA ILE A 393 -9.84 -9.96 1.01
C ILE A 393 -10.48 -9.32 -0.21
N HIS A 394 -10.78 -10.11 -1.26
CA HIS A 394 -11.24 -9.60 -2.56
C HIS A 394 -12.70 -9.14 -2.55
N ARG A 395 -13.61 -9.92 -1.98
CA ARG A 395 -15.06 -9.69 -1.79
C ARG A 395 -15.94 -9.65 -3.06
N ASP A 396 -15.36 -9.66 -4.27
CA ASP A 396 -16.14 -9.66 -5.53
C ASP A 396 -15.52 -10.62 -6.57
N VAL A 397 -15.24 -11.86 -6.16
CA VAL A 397 -14.77 -12.92 -7.07
C VAL A 397 -15.95 -13.37 -7.92
N LYS A 398 -15.91 -13.04 -9.23
CA LYS A 398 -16.96 -13.38 -10.20
C LYS A 398 -16.42 -13.44 -11.62
N PRO A 399 -17.13 -14.03 -12.60
CA PRO A 399 -16.67 -14.15 -13.98
C PRO A 399 -16.35 -12.81 -14.68
N ASP A 400 -17.03 -11.71 -14.33
CA ASP A 400 -16.75 -10.37 -14.86
C ASP A 400 -15.38 -9.82 -14.48
N ASN A 401 -14.81 -10.33 -13.38
CA ASN A 401 -13.52 -9.91 -12.84
C ASN A 401 -12.38 -10.88 -13.18
N ILE A 402 -12.59 -11.80 -14.14
CA ILE A 402 -11.62 -12.81 -14.54
C ILE A 402 -11.35 -12.69 -16.03
N ILE A 403 -10.12 -12.38 -16.42
CA ILE A 403 -9.66 -12.39 -17.80
C ILE A 403 -8.97 -13.73 -18.09
N LEU A 404 -9.39 -14.40 -19.14
CA LEU A 404 -8.74 -15.58 -19.71
C LEU A 404 -7.83 -15.10 -20.86
N GLU A 405 -6.53 -15.22 -20.67
CA GLU A 405 -5.52 -14.87 -21.68
C GLU A 405 -5.17 -16.09 -22.54
N ALA A 406 -4.39 -15.87 -23.59
CA ALA A 406 -3.87 -16.93 -24.46
C ALA A 406 -3.09 -17.97 -23.64
N GLU A 407 -2.98 -19.20 -24.18
CA GLU A 407 -2.30 -20.35 -23.55
C GLU A 407 -2.85 -20.73 -22.17
N GLY A 408 -4.08 -20.30 -21.87
CA GLY A 408 -4.77 -20.60 -20.63
C GLY A 408 -4.25 -19.80 -19.43
N ALA A 409 -3.51 -18.71 -19.62
CA ALA A 409 -3.20 -17.79 -18.53
C ALA A 409 -4.48 -17.11 -18.01
N LEU A 410 -4.44 -16.58 -16.79
CA LEU A 410 -5.61 -15.97 -16.12
C LEU A 410 -5.18 -14.76 -15.32
N LYS A 411 -6.04 -13.74 -15.29
CA LYS A 411 -5.91 -12.59 -14.39
C LYS A 411 -7.21 -12.37 -13.63
N LEU A 412 -7.12 -12.33 -12.30
CA LEU A 412 -8.17 -11.79 -11.43
C LEU A 412 -7.94 -10.27 -11.36
N ILE A 413 -8.91 -9.52 -11.85
CA ILE A 413 -8.87 -8.06 -11.96
C ILE A 413 -9.90 -7.41 -11.02
N ASP A 414 -9.87 -6.08 -10.94
CA ASP A 414 -10.80 -5.23 -10.17
C ASP A 414 -10.75 -5.45 -8.65
N LEU A 415 -9.86 -4.71 -8.02
CA LEU A 415 -9.68 -4.67 -6.57
C LEU A 415 -10.49 -3.52 -5.90
N GLY A 416 -11.50 -2.97 -6.59
CA GLY A 416 -12.25 -1.78 -6.15
C GLY A 416 -13.05 -1.94 -4.86
N VAL A 417 -13.30 -3.18 -4.43
CA VAL A 417 -14.08 -3.48 -3.22
C VAL A 417 -13.31 -4.30 -2.19
N VAL A 418 -11.99 -4.41 -2.35
CA VAL A 418 -11.16 -5.18 -1.44
C VAL A 418 -11.24 -4.65 0.00
N ARG A 419 -11.09 -5.55 0.94
CA ARG A 419 -10.89 -5.22 2.35
C ARG A 419 -9.44 -5.45 2.74
N VAL A 420 -8.86 -4.46 3.41
CA VAL A 420 -7.54 -4.54 4.03
C VAL A 420 -7.75 -4.30 5.53
N PRO A 421 -7.51 -5.27 6.41
CA PRO A 421 -7.66 -5.08 7.85
C PRO A 421 -6.79 -3.90 8.34
N GLY A 422 -7.39 -3.01 9.11
CA GLY A 422 -6.72 -1.80 9.60
C GLY A 422 -6.82 -0.57 8.71
N MET A 423 -7.39 -0.68 7.51
CA MET A 423 -7.79 0.46 6.68
C MET A 423 -9.28 0.77 6.84
N GLU A 424 -9.66 2.03 6.53
CA GLU A 424 -11.07 2.44 6.47
C GLU A 424 -11.84 1.56 5.47
N ASP A 425 -13.01 1.09 5.84
CA ASP A 425 -13.85 0.19 5.05
C ASP A 425 -15.25 0.77 4.81
N PHE A 426 -16.04 0.08 3.98
CA PHE A 426 -17.44 0.41 3.77
C PHE A 426 -18.24 0.14 5.05
N PRO A 427 -19.28 0.94 5.33
CA PRO A 427 -20.18 0.66 6.44
C PRO A 427 -20.95 -0.65 6.21
N PRO A 428 -21.37 -1.37 7.27
CA PRO A 428 -22.03 -2.68 7.15
C PRO A 428 -23.25 -2.70 6.25
N GLU A 429 -23.98 -1.59 6.17
CA GLU A 429 -25.18 -1.42 5.35
C GLU A 429 -24.89 -1.14 3.85
N ASP A 430 -23.66 -0.81 3.50
CA ASP A 430 -23.26 -0.44 2.13
C ASP A 430 -22.02 -1.22 1.64
N ILE A 431 -21.88 -2.48 2.09
CA ILE A 431 -20.80 -3.34 1.61
C ILE A 431 -21.05 -3.67 0.13
N PRO A 432 -20.20 -3.19 -0.78
CA PRO A 432 -20.41 -3.42 -2.20
C PRO A 432 -20.06 -4.85 -2.59
N GLY A 433 -20.64 -5.30 -3.70
CA GLY A 433 -20.39 -6.62 -4.27
C GLY A 433 -21.60 -7.08 -5.09
N THR A 434 -21.45 -8.21 -5.75
CA THR A 434 -22.53 -8.80 -6.58
C THR A 434 -23.29 -9.84 -5.77
N ILE A 435 -24.54 -9.55 -5.40
CA ILE A 435 -25.39 -10.35 -4.49
C ILE A 435 -25.35 -11.85 -4.81
N ALA A 436 -25.34 -12.23 -6.10
CA ALA A 436 -25.32 -13.63 -6.54
C ALA A 436 -24.10 -14.42 -6.04
N TYR A 437 -22.97 -13.76 -5.82
CA TYR A 437 -21.69 -14.35 -5.39
C TYR A 437 -21.37 -14.06 -3.92
N MET A 438 -22.14 -13.17 -3.28
CA MET A 438 -21.93 -12.82 -1.88
C MET A 438 -22.17 -14.00 -0.94
N ALA A 439 -21.27 -14.18 0.00
CA ALA A 439 -21.42 -15.13 1.07
C ALA A 439 -22.53 -14.72 2.06
N PRO A 440 -23.21 -15.69 2.74
CA PRO A 440 -24.30 -15.42 3.65
C PRO A 440 -23.98 -14.41 4.75
N GLU A 441 -22.79 -14.51 5.33
CA GLU A 441 -22.29 -13.61 6.36
C GLU A 441 -22.15 -12.16 5.87
N MET A 442 -21.71 -11.95 4.62
CA MET A 442 -21.66 -10.60 4.04
C MET A 442 -23.06 -10.01 3.84
N LEU A 443 -24.04 -10.83 3.42
CA LEU A 443 -25.43 -10.40 3.32
C LEU A 443 -26.06 -10.10 4.69
N ALA A 444 -25.48 -10.63 5.77
CA ALA A 444 -25.83 -10.31 7.14
C ALA A 444 -25.15 -9.03 7.67
N GLY A 445 -24.28 -8.39 6.86
CA GLY A 445 -23.57 -7.16 7.21
C GLY A 445 -22.17 -7.38 7.80
N GLU A 446 -21.64 -8.62 7.77
CA GLU A 446 -20.26 -8.86 8.18
C GLU A 446 -19.27 -8.34 7.10
N PRO A 447 -18.12 -7.81 7.50
CA PRO A 447 -17.20 -7.17 6.56
C PRO A 447 -16.50 -8.13 5.59
N GLY A 448 -16.71 -9.44 5.73
CA GLY A 448 -16.05 -10.48 4.94
C GLY A 448 -14.63 -10.84 5.42
N ASN A 449 -14.23 -12.06 5.10
CA ASN A 449 -12.93 -12.65 5.45
C ASN A 449 -12.49 -13.64 4.36
N GLU A 450 -11.43 -14.41 4.59
CA GLU A 450 -10.90 -15.37 3.61
C GLU A 450 -11.94 -16.43 3.19
N ALA A 451 -12.80 -16.89 4.11
CA ALA A 451 -13.87 -17.83 3.81
C ALA A 451 -14.94 -17.25 2.89
N THR A 452 -15.10 -15.92 2.87
CA THR A 452 -16.00 -15.19 1.97
C THR A 452 -15.55 -15.32 0.52
N ASP A 453 -14.23 -15.18 0.25
CA ASP A 453 -13.66 -15.33 -1.09
C ASP A 453 -13.72 -16.79 -1.56
N ILE A 454 -13.54 -17.75 -0.64
CA ILE A 454 -13.71 -19.19 -0.95
C ILE A 454 -15.15 -19.50 -1.37
N TYR A 455 -16.13 -18.89 -0.72
CA TYR A 455 -17.53 -19.03 -1.11
C TYR A 455 -17.78 -18.45 -2.51
N ALA A 456 -17.32 -17.25 -2.78
CA ALA A 456 -17.45 -16.59 -4.09
C ALA A 456 -16.74 -17.37 -5.20
N LEU A 457 -15.54 -17.92 -4.94
CA LEU A 457 -14.85 -18.86 -5.81
C LEU A 457 -15.69 -20.08 -6.12
N GLY A 458 -16.29 -20.69 -5.10
CA GLY A 458 -17.17 -21.86 -5.24
C GLY A 458 -18.39 -21.57 -6.13
N VAL A 459 -19.06 -20.43 -5.90
CA VAL A 459 -20.21 -19.99 -6.73
C VAL A 459 -19.78 -19.73 -8.17
N THR A 460 -18.64 -19.03 -8.36
CA THR A 460 -18.08 -18.74 -9.68
C THR A 460 -17.81 -20.02 -10.46
N MET A 461 -17.17 -20.99 -9.83
CA MET A 461 -16.86 -22.27 -10.49
C MET A 461 -18.09 -23.15 -10.70
N PHE A 462 -19.04 -23.15 -9.76
CA PHE A 462 -20.33 -23.85 -9.96
C PHE A 462 -21.06 -23.31 -11.20
N ARG A 463 -21.17 -21.97 -11.31
CA ARG A 463 -21.76 -21.33 -12.49
C ARG A 463 -20.99 -21.61 -13.76
N ALA A 464 -19.65 -21.61 -13.69
CA ALA A 464 -18.83 -21.92 -14.85
C ALA A 464 -19.05 -23.35 -15.38
N PHE A 465 -19.22 -24.33 -14.50
CA PHE A 465 -19.48 -25.72 -14.90
C PHE A 465 -20.90 -25.99 -15.36
N THR A 466 -21.90 -25.28 -14.81
CA THR A 466 -23.32 -25.60 -15.04
C THR A 466 -24.08 -24.56 -15.86
N GLY A 467 -23.60 -23.34 -15.93
CA GLY A 467 -24.35 -22.17 -16.42
C GLY A 467 -25.37 -21.62 -15.42
N GLU A 468 -25.53 -22.24 -14.25
CA GLU A 468 -26.54 -21.89 -13.25
C GLU A 468 -25.92 -21.47 -11.91
N TYR A 469 -26.68 -20.71 -11.13
CA TYR A 469 -26.30 -20.40 -9.75
C TYR A 469 -26.70 -21.53 -8.79
N PRO A 470 -25.86 -21.85 -7.79
CA PRO A 470 -26.12 -22.99 -6.88
C PRO A 470 -27.39 -22.81 -6.03
N TYR A 471 -27.77 -21.56 -5.73
CA TYR A 471 -28.94 -21.26 -4.89
C TYR A 471 -30.08 -20.54 -5.66
N GLY A 472 -30.10 -20.65 -6.99
CA GLY A 472 -31.07 -20.01 -7.87
C GLY A 472 -30.67 -18.58 -8.29
N ASN A 473 -31.45 -18.00 -9.21
CA ASN A 473 -31.19 -16.67 -9.73
C ASN A 473 -31.31 -15.61 -8.65
N ALA A 474 -30.27 -14.77 -8.55
CA ALA A 474 -30.20 -13.68 -7.59
C ALA A 474 -30.96 -12.42 -8.03
N ASP A 475 -31.84 -12.53 -9.04
CA ASP A 475 -32.70 -11.42 -9.45
C ASP A 475 -33.69 -11.14 -8.34
N ALA A 476 -33.53 -10.01 -7.74
CA ALA A 476 -34.44 -9.35 -6.83
C ALA A 476 -34.27 -9.61 -5.33
N VAL A 477 -34.44 -8.57 -4.65
CA VAL A 477 -35.17 -8.22 -3.43
C VAL A 477 -35.50 -9.38 -2.42
N SER A 478 -35.56 -10.62 -2.82
CA SER A 478 -35.77 -11.79 -1.95
C SER A 478 -34.38 -12.42 -1.69
N ARG A 479 -33.89 -12.36 -0.44
CA ARG A 479 -32.75 -13.15 0.02
C ARG A 479 -32.97 -14.61 -0.42
N PRO A 480 -32.08 -15.20 -1.24
CA PRO A 480 -32.26 -16.57 -1.65
C PRO A 480 -32.35 -17.45 -0.40
N ARG A 481 -33.39 -18.32 -0.32
CA ARG A 481 -33.44 -19.38 0.68
C ARG A 481 -32.27 -20.30 0.40
N ARG A 482 -31.23 -20.27 1.28
CA ARG A 482 -29.98 -21.02 1.13
C ARG A 482 -30.02 -22.35 1.86
N ASP A 483 -31.18 -22.97 1.89
CA ASP A 483 -31.42 -24.23 2.63
C ASP A 483 -30.72 -25.42 1.96
N ARG A 484 -30.62 -25.43 0.63
CA ARG A 484 -29.93 -26.50 -0.12
C ARG A 484 -29.44 -26.02 -1.48
N ALA A 485 -28.14 -26.22 -1.74
CA ALA A 485 -27.57 -25.97 -3.05
C ALA A 485 -28.05 -27.01 -4.07
N LYS A 486 -28.11 -26.62 -5.35
CA LYS A 486 -28.33 -27.56 -6.45
C LYS A 486 -27.17 -28.57 -6.52
N GLU A 487 -27.48 -29.83 -6.82
CA GLU A 487 -26.49 -30.89 -6.99
C GLU A 487 -25.80 -30.73 -8.37
N LEU A 488 -24.48 -30.61 -8.40
CA LEU A 488 -23.70 -30.43 -9.63
C LEU A 488 -23.90 -31.61 -10.59
N CYS A 489 -23.81 -32.84 -10.08
CA CYS A 489 -23.93 -34.06 -10.88
C CYS A 489 -25.38 -34.30 -11.39
N ALA A 490 -26.39 -33.70 -10.77
CA ALA A 490 -27.75 -33.72 -11.31
C ALA A 490 -27.88 -32.84 -12.56
N LEU A 491 -27.17 -31.70 -12.60
CA LEU A 491 -27.14 -30.79 -13.76
C LEU A 491 -26.13 -31.25 -14.83
N ARG A 492 -25.01 -31.83 -14.40
CA ARG A 492 -23.90 -32.29 -15.24
C ARG A 492 -23.43 -33.68 -14.84
N PRO A 493 -24.15 -34.73 -15.29
CA PRO A 493 -23.80 -36.14 -14.95
C PRO A 493 -22.45 -36.61 -15.49
N ASP A 494 -21.86 -35.87 -16.43
CA ASP A 494 -20.55 -36.12 -16.97
C ASP A 494 -19.41 -35.67 -16.04
N LEU A 495 -19.69 -34.85 -15.02
CA LEU A 495 -18.72 -34.38 -14.05
C LEU A 495 -18.56 -35.36 -12.87
N PRO A 496 -17.35 -35.51 -12.32
CA PRO A 496 -17.09 -36.47 -11.27
C PRO A 496 -17.59 -36.00 -9.89
N ALA A 497 -18.04 -36.94 -9.05
CA ALA A 497 -18.55 -36.68 -7.71
C ALA A 497 -17.56 -35.97 -6.77
N TRP A 498 -16.24 -36.15 -6.98
CA TRP A 498 -15.25 -35.41 -6.18
C TRP A 498 -15.32 -33.90 -6.42
N LEU A 499 -15.60 -33.48 -7.67
CA LEU A 499 -15.76 -32.06 -8.00
C LEU A 499 -17.02 -31.49 -7.34
N GLU A 500 -18.12 -32.23 -7.36
CA GLU A 500 -19.35 -31.85 -6.64
C GLU A 500 -19.06 -31.67 -5.15
N ALA A 501 -18.39 -32.62 -4.51
CA ALA A 501 -18.05 -32.55 -3.09
C ALA A 501 -17.19 -31.32 -2.76
N ALA A 502 -16.19 -31.03 -3.61
CA ALA A 502 -15.31 -29.86 -3.41
C ALA A 502 -16.07 -28.54 -3.57
N LEU A 503 -16.92 -28.41 -4.60
CA LEU A 503 -17.72 -27.21 -4.81
C LEU A 503 -18.80 -27.05 -3.72
N ALA A 504 -19.48 -28.14 -3.31
CA ALA A 504 -20.44 -28.11 -2.22
C ALA A 504 -19.82 -27.63 -0.90
N ARG A 505 -18.58 -28.09 -0.60
CA ARG A 505 -17.83 -27.62 0.56
C ARG A 505 -17.47 -26.15 0.44
N ALA A 506 -17.01 -25.68 -0.73
CA ALA A 506 -16.65 -24.27 -0.92
C ALA A 506 -17.84 -23.31 -0.72
N ILE A 507 -19.05 -23.72 -1.19
CA ILE A 507 -20.27 -22.90 -1.10
C ILE A 507 -21.11 -23.18 0.15
N ALA A 508 -20.59 -23.92 1.15
CA ALA A 508 -21.32 -24.18 2.38
C ALA A 508 -21.81 -22.88 3.03
N PRO A 509 -23.08 -22.83 3.54
CA PRO A 509 -23.60 -21.62 4.17
C PRO A 509 -22.77 -21.16 5.36
N GLU A 510 -22.38 -22.09 6.24
CA GLU A 510 -21.58 -21.80 7.41
C GLU A 510 -20.09 -21.71 7.03
N PRO A 511 -19.40 -20.60 7.38
CA PRO A 511 -17.96 -20.43 7.05
C PRO A 511 -17.07 -21.54 7.61
N SER A 512 -17.40 -22.11 8.78
CA SER A 512 -16.65 -23.21 9.41
C SER A 512 -16.67 -24.52 8.63
N ASP A 513 -17.68 -24.74 7.79
CA ASP A 513 -17.85 -25.95 6.97
C ASP A 513 -17.09 -25.85 5.64
N ARG A 514 -16.60 -24.65 5.30
CA ARG A 514 -15.81 -24.40 4.09
C ARG A 514 -14.36 -24.88 4.26
N PHE A 515 -13.55 -24.67 3.25
CA PHE A 515 -12.10 -24.82 3.36
C PHE A 515 -11.55 -23.75 4.32
N ARG A 516 -10.55 -24.09 5.11
CA ARG A 516 -9.91 -23.13 6.03
C ARG A 516 -9.05 -22.13 5.26
N GLU A 517 -8.39 -22.63 4.23
CA GLU A 517 -7.55 -21.83 3.33
C GLU A 517 -7.89 -22.17 1.88
N VAL A 518 -7.79 -21.19 1.00
CA VAL A 518 -8.03 -21.40 -0.43
C VAL A 518 -7.01 -22.38 -1.06
N ALA A 519 -5.85 -22.57 -0.43
CA ALA A 519 -4.86 -23.56 -0.84
C ALA A 519 -5.38 -25.01 -0.73
N GLU A 520 -6.24 -25.31 0.27
CA GLU A 520 -6.90 -26.62 0.38
C GLU A 520 -7.84 -26.87 -0.82
N PHE A 521 -8.61 -25.87 -1.24
CA PHE A 521 -9.45 -25.97 -2.43
C PHE A 521 -8.59 -26.22 -3.69
N ALA A 522 -7.49 -25.47 -3.88
CA ALA A 522 -6.58 -25.69 -5.01
C ALA A 522 -6.04 -27.14 -5.01
N TYR A 523 -5.65 -27.64 -3.85
CA TYR A 523 -5.14 -29.01 -3.71
C TYR A 523 -6.21 -30.07 -4.04
N GLU A 524 -7.50 -29.87 -3.66
CA GLU A 524 -8.58 -30.76 -4.05
C GLU A 524 -8.79 -30.75 -5.57
N MET A 525 -8.69 -29.59 -6.23
CA MET A 525 -8.77 -29.50 -7.69
C MET A 525 -7.59 -30.21 -8.38
N GLU A 526 -6.39 -30.16 -7.80
CA GLU A 526 -5.19 -30.83 -8.35
C GLU A 526 -5.22 -32.35 -8.13
N SER A 527 -5.59 -32.80 -6.92
CA SER A 527 -5.49 -34.21 -6.50
C SER A 527 -6.75 -35.04 -6.76
N GLY A 528 -7.91 -34.42 -6.96
CA GLY A 528 -9.20 -35.09 -7.14
C GLY A 528 -9.20 -36.17 -8.22
N PRO A 529 -8.65 -35.94 -9.44
CA PRO A 529 -8.58 -36.96 -10.50
C PRO A 529 -7.74 -38.19 -10.11
N ALA A 530 -6.64 -37.99 -9.38
CA ALA A 530 -5.77 -39.08 -8.95
C ALA A 530 -6.43 -39.94 -7.86
N ARG A 531 -7.10 -39.29 -6.88
CA ARG A 531 -7.84 -39.98 -5.82
C ARG A 531 -9.02 -40.80 -6.39
N ALA A 532 -9.77 -40.23 -7.34
CA ALA A 532 -10.87 -40.92 -8.00
C ALA A 532 -10.38 -42.18 -8.74
N ARG A 533 -9.24 -42.10 -9.43
CA ARG A 533 -8.60 -43.25 -10.08
C ARG A 533 -8.15 -44.30 -9.06
N ALA A 534 -7.54 -43.87 -7.95
CA ALA A 534 -7.08 -44.78 -6.89
C ALA A 534 -8.26 -45.53 -6.23
N VAL A 535 -9.39 -44.85 -6.02
CA VAL A 535 -10.64 -45.48 -5.50
C VAL A 535 -11.20 -46.47 -6.52
N SER A 536 -11.24 -46.11 -7.81
CA SER A 536 -11.75 -46.98 -8.87
C SER A 536 -10.84 -48.20 -9.16
N SER A 537 -9.55 -48.07 -8.89
CA SER A 537 -8.54 -49.13 -9.11
C SER A 537 -8.35 -50.06 -7.89
N ARG A 538 -8.98 -49.78 -6.74
CA ARG A 538 -8.97 -50.69 -5.60
C ARG A 538 -9.66 -52.01 -5.99
N PRO A 539 -8.96 -53.15 -5.92
CA PRO A 539 -9.59 -54.43 -6.18
C PRO A 539 -10.72 -54.63 -5.14
N ARG A 540 -11.94 -54.73 -5.63
CA ARG A 540 -13.10 -55.04 -4.77
C ARG A 540 -12.86 -56.34 -4.05
N THR A 541 -12.99 -56.36 -2.74
CA THR A 541 -12.90 -57.58 -1.93
C THR A 541 -13.97 -58.60 -2.39
N LEU A 542 -13.74 -59.88 -2.15
CA LEU A 542 -14.74 -60.94 -2.47
C LEU A 542 -16.10 -60.67 -1.86
N TYR A 543 -16.11 -60.05 -0.68
CA TYR A 543 -17.32 -59.60 -0.01
C TYR A 543 -18.06 -58.52 -0.82
N GLU A 544 -17.35 -57.50 -1.31
CA GLU A 544 -17.96 -56.39 -2.08
C GLU A 544 -18.38 -56.84 -3.50
N ARG A 545 -17.72 -57.86 -4.04
CA ARG A 545 -18.00 -58.41 -5.38
C ARG A 545 -19.21 -59.35 -5.40
N TYR A 546 -19.39 -60.12 -4.34
CA TYR A 546 -20.45 -61.13 -4.22
C TYR A 546 -20.92 -61.26 -2.77
N PRO A 547 -21.58 -60.21 -2.19
CA PRO A 547 -21.91 -60.23 -0.76
C PRO A 547 -22.80 -61.40 -0.35
N VAL A 548 -23.81 -61.77 -1.16
CA VAL A 548 -24.70 -62.88 -0.88
C VAL A 548 -23.93 -64.22 -0.90
N ARG A 549 -23.09 -64.45 -1.90
CA ARG A 549 -22.28 -65.70 -2.01
C ARG A 549 -21.26 -65.82 -0.89
N PHE A 550 -20.69 -64.70 -0.46
CA PHE A 550 -19.76 -64.65 0.65
C PHE A 550 -20.42 -65.11 1.96
N TRP A 551 -21.59 -64.56 2.28
CA TRP A 551 -22.33 -64.99 3.46
C TRP A 551 -22.88 -66.41 3.35
N GLN A 552 -23.30 -66.87 2.18
CA GLN A 552 -23.67 -68.26 1.93
C GLN A 552 -22.49 -69.22 2.17
N ALA A 553 -21.30 -68.87 1.73
CA ALA A 553 -20.11 -69.68 1.98
C ALA A 553 -19.76 -69.76 3.47
N ILE A 554 -19.86 -68.62 4.20
CA ILE A 554 -19.65 -68.60 5.66
C ILE A 554 -20.73 -69.45 6.37
N ALA A 555 -22.00 -69.33 6.00
CA ALA A 555 -23.05 -70.12 6.58
C ALA A 555 -22.87 -71.65 6.33
N ALA A 556 -22.45 -72.02 5.10
CA ALA A 556 -22.14 -73.41 4.77
C ALA A 556 -20.96 -73.95 5.58
N ALA A 557 -19.89 -73.16 5.73
CA ALA A 557 -18.74 -73.53 6.55
C ALA A 557 -19.07 -73.70 8.03
N LEU A 558 -19.92 -72.83 8.58
CA LEU A 558 -20.43 -72.93 9.97
C LEU A 558 -21.33 -74.15 10.15
N ALA A 559 -22.21 -74.45 9.19
CA ALA A 559 -23.06 -75.64 9.21
C ALA A 559 -22.24 -76.94 9.18
N LEU A 560 -21.18 -77.02 8.33
CA LEU A 560 -20.24 -78.15 8.28
C LEU A 560 -19.44 -78.29 9.57
N ALA A 561 -19.00 -77.18 10.17
CA ALA A 561 -18.31 -77.20 11.46
C ALA A 561 -19.21 -77.68 12.60
N LEU A 562 -20.48 -77.28 12.59
CA LEU A 562 -21.49 -77.76 13.54
C LEU A 562 -21.79 -79.25 13.36
N ALA A 563 -21.99 -79.71 12.14
CA ALA A 563 -22.18 -81.13 11.82
C ALA A 563 -21.00 -81.99 12.27
N TRP A 564 -19.76 -81.52 12.02
CA TRP A 564 -18.54 -82.15 12.49
C TRP A 564 -18.45 -82.21 14.02
N SER A 565 -18.85 -81.16 14.71
CA SER A 565 -18.89 -81.14 16.19
C SER A 565 -19.88 -82.16 16.74
N LEU A 566 -21.05 -82.26 16.12
CA LEU A 566 -22.12 -83.20 16.53
C LEU A 566 -21.79 -84.67 16.24
N LEU A 567 -20.91 -84.97 15.26
CA LEU A 567 -20.47 -86.32 14.92
C LEU A 567 -19.28 -86.79 15.80
N ARG A 568 -18.69 -85.92 16.59
CA ARG A 568 -17.56 -86.21 17.50
C ARG A 568 -18.03 -86.42 18.97
N HIS A 569 -19.26 -86.20 19.25
CA HIS A 569 -19.93 -86.55 20.51
C HIS A 569 -20.90 -87.73 20.30
#